data_26e3d9da9f40697402a94a758542bf69
#
_entry.id   26e3d9da9f40697402a94a758542bf69
#
_cell.length_a   1.000
_cell.length_b   1.000
_cell.length_c   1.000
_cell.angle_alpha   90.00
_cell.angle_beta   90.00
_cell.angle_gamma   90.00
#
_symmetry.space_group_name_H-M   'P 1'
#
loop_
_entity.id
_entity.type
_entity.pdbx_description
1 polymer ?
#
loop_
_entity_poly.entity_id
_entity_poly.type
_entity_poly.pdbx_seq_one_letter_code
_entity_poly.pdbx_strand_id
1 'polypeptide(L)'
;DRLQGRAMSGVKEPGKAADPIIVHPDVRRMLLTQKAFVEGGRVLCFLTGREIDSAHLNPDPQARQASNDLIAFLTPIVKGFLTEAAMEVTSLAVQVHGGHGFIRQTGVEQLMRDARITPIYEGTNGVQALDLLGRKVFGTGGKSQQMIAARIVDSIKKFGGMPEIAPLAADLGKRLEQWGRLTAELGLAAKGNPDEVGAAAVDYLRVVGH
;
A
#
# COMPACT_ATOMS: atom_id res chain seq x y z
N ASP A 1 5.80 5.04 25.77
CA ASP A 1 5.88 4.38 27.08
C ASP A 1 4.66 4.67 27.97
N ARG A 2 3.49 4.98 27.38
CA ARG A 2 2.27 5.20 28.17
C ARG A 2 1.87 3.94 28.92
N LEU A 3 1.51 4.10 30.19
CA LEU A 3 1.01 3.01 31.03
C LEU A 3 -0.52 3.04 31.04
N GLN A 4 -1.16 1.89 30.77
CA GLN A 4 -2.61 1.77 30.84
C GLN A 4 -3.06 0.31 30.90
N GLY A 5 -3.84 -0.01 31.94
CA GLY A 5 -4.38 -1.36 32.14
C GLY A 5 -3.30 -2.38 32.53
N ARG A 6 -3.70 -3.66 32.53
CA ARG A 6 -2.82 -4.81 32.75
C ARG A 6 -2.97 -5.80 31.61
N ALA A 7 -1.88 -6.45 31.23
CA ALA A 7 -1.94 -7.49 30.22
C ALA A 7 -2.82 -8.67 30.68
N MET A 8 -3.69 -9.18 29.82
CA MET A 8 -4.53 -10.33 30.12
C MET A 8 -3.70 -11.61 30.44
N SER A 9 -2.48 -11.68 29.93
CA SER A 9 -1.52 -12.76 30.20
C SER A 9 -0.75 -12.59 31.52
N GLY A 10 -1.21 -11.71 32.41
CA GLY A 10 -0.60 -11.38 33.69
C GLY A 10 0.21 -10.10 33.67
N VAL A 11 0.41 -9.52 34.85
CA VAL A 11 1.14 -8.26 35.07
C VAL A 11 2.56 -8.35 34.50
N LYS A 12 2.97 -7.36 33.71
CA LYS A 12 4.30 -7.30 33.09
C LYS A 12 5.26 -6.38 33.86
N GLU A 13 4.72 -5.34 34.47
CA GLU A 13 5.47 -4.35 35.27
C GLU A 13 4.89 -4.25 36.68
N PRO A 14 5.20 -5.21 37.58
CA PRO A 14 4.61 -5.24 38.96
C PRO A 14 4.88 -3.98 39.75
N GLY A 15 6.01 -3.31 39.52
CA GLY A 15 6.41 -2.09 40.23
C GLY A 15 5.73 -0.81 39.73
N LYS A 16 4.88 -0.87 38.69
CA LYS A 16 4.19 0.27 38.11
C LYS A 16 2.68 0.17 38.34
N ALA A 17 1.98 1.30 38.32
CA ALA A 17 0.53 1.36 38.48
C ALA A 17 -0.24 0.63 37.35
N ALA A 18 0.35 0.54 36.17
CA ALA A 18 -0.19 -0.16 35.01
C ALA A 18 0.95 -0.72 34.13
N ASP A 19 0.62 -1.57 33.18
CA ASP A 19 1.59 -2.05 32.19
C ASP A 19 1.75 -1.04 31.04
N PRO A 20 2.91 -1.02 30.34
CA PRO A 20 3.07 -0.28 29.10
C PRO A 20 2.08 -0.73 28.04
N ILE A 21 1.48 0.21 27.29
CA ILE A 21 0.44 -0.13 26.30
C ILE A 21 0.89 -1.10 25.22
N ILE A 22 2.20 -1.19 24.95
CA ILE A 22 2.77 -2.13 23.98
C ILE A 22 2.50 -3.62 24.31
N VAL A 23 2.17 -3.93 25.59
CA VAL A 23 1.84 -5.30 25.96
C VAL A 23 0.48 -5.76 25.44
N HIS A 24 -0.39 -4.83 25.08
CA HIS A 24 -1.72 -5.13 24.55
C HIS A 24 -1.65 -5.53 23.08
N PRO A 25 -2.23 -6.68 22.69
CA PRO A 25 -2.15 -7.19 21.31
C PRO A 25 -2.69 -6.20 20.26
N ASP A 26 -3.77 -5.49 20.54
CA ASP A 26 -4.35 -4.53 19.60
C ASP A 26 -3.44 -3.31 19.39
N VAL A 27 -2.77 -2.83 20.43
CA VAL A 27 -1.75 -1.77 20.28
C VAL A 27 -0.62 -2.23 19.39
N ARG A 28 -0.12 -3.46 19.57
CA ARG A 28 0.91 -4.03 18.68
C ARG A 28 0.41 -4.15 17.24
N ARG A 29 -0.84 -4.59 17.03
CA ARG A 29 -1.44 -4.63 15.69
C ARG A 29 -1.42 -3.25 15.04
N MET A 30 -1.91 -2.22 15.73
CA MET A 30 -1.92 -0.84 15.21
C MET A 30 -0.52 -0.35 14.87
N LEU A 31 0.47 -0.57 15.73
CA LEU A 31 1.86 -0.16 15.50
C LEU A 31 2.50 -0.92 14.34
N LEU A 32 2.25 -2.23 14.21
CA LEU A 32 2.75 -3.04 13.09
C LEU A 32 2.10 -2.64 11.77
N THR A 33 0.80 -2.35 11.77
CA THR A 33 0.11 -1.82 10.58
C THR A 33 0.75 -0.52 10.11
N GLN A 34 0.96 0.44 11.02
CA GLN A 34 1.62 1.71 10.70
C GLN A 34 3.03 1.48 10.15
N LYS A 35 3.82 0.62 10.80
CA LYS A 35 5.18 0.30 10.36
C LYS A 35 5.19 -0.32 8.96
N ALA A 36 4.30 -1.28 8.70
CA ALA A 36 4.21 -1.95 7.39
C ALA A 36 3.89 -0.96 6.26
N PHE A 37 2.90 -0.09 6.45
CA PHE A 37 2.56 0.93 5.45
C PHE A 37 3.69 1.95 5.24
N VAL A 38 4.34 2.40 6.30
CA VAL A 38 5.43 3.39 6.18
C VAL A 38 6.63 2.78 5.48
N GLU A 39 7.06 1.59 5.87
CA GLU A 39 8.23 0.95 5.26
C GLU A 39 7.95 0.50 3.83
N GLY A 40 6.82 -0.17 3.58
CA GLY A 40 6.41 -0.59 2.23
C GLY A 40 6.18 0.61 1.30
N GLY A 41 5.51 1.65 1.78
CA GLY A 41 5.30 2.89 1.02
C GLY A 41 6.60 3.59 0.64
N ARG A 42 7.58 3.64 1.54
CA ARG A 42 8.92 4.18 1.23
C ARG A 42 9.64 3.37 0.15
N VAL A 43 9.56 2.04 0.23
CA VAL A 43 10.14 1.16 -0.80
C VAL A 43 9.49 1.42 -2.16
N LEU A 44 8.15 1.54 -2.21
CA LEU A 44 7.41 1.86 -3.43
C LEU A 44 7.82 3.23 -4.01
N CYS A 45 7.97 4.25 -3.17
CA CYS A 45 8.45 5.57 -3.59
C CYS A 45 9.87 5.51 -4.16
N PHE A 46 10.80 4.81 -3.50
CA PHE A 46 12.18 4.66 -3.99
C PHE A 46 12.25 3.84 -5.28
N LEU A 47 11.45 2.79 -5.39
CA LEU A 47 11.32 2.04 -6.64
C LEU A 47 10.88 2.96 -7.79
N THR A 48 9.85 3.76 -7.56
CA THR A 48 9.33 4.69 -8.57
C THR A 48 10.37 5.77 -8.91
N GLY A 49 11.05 6.34 -7.92
CA GLY A 49 12.13 7.31 -8.12
C GLY A 49 13.28 6.74 -8.95
N ARG A 50 13.72 5.51 -8.67
CA ARG A 50 14.73 4.82 -9.46
C ARG A 50 14.30 4.64 -10.92
N GLU A 51 13.05 4.30 -11.17
CA GLU A 51 12.56 4.17 -12.54
C GLU A 51 12.49 5.54 -13.24
N ILE A 52 12.20 6.62 -12.53
CA ILE A 52 12.26 7.98 -13.08
C ILE A 52 13.70 8.30 -13.53
N ASP A 53 14.68 8.02 -12.67
CA ASP A 53 16.09 8.22 -13.03
C ASP A 53 16.48 7.36 -14.24
N SER A 54 16.07 6.09 -14.27
CA SER A 54 16.33 5.19 -15.41
C SER A 54 15.68 5.69 -16.70
N ALA A 55 14.45 6.19 -16.65
CA ALA A 55 13.75 6.74 -17.80
C ALA A 55 14.46 7.95 -18.42
N HIS A 56 15.17 8.73 -17.60
CA HIS A 56 15.89 9.92 -18.06
C HIS A 56 17.37 9.65 -18.41
N LEU A 57 18.04 8.82 -17.62
CA LEU A 57 19.50 8.72 -17.62
C LEU A 57 20.05 7.42 -18.22
N ASN A 58 19.22 6.38 -18.40
CA ASN A 58 19.70 5.10 -18.92
C ASN A 58 20.19 5.28 -20.39
N PRO A 59 21.37 4.78 -20.75
CA PRO A 59 21.90 4.89 -22.11
C PRO A 59 21.06 4.08 -23.11
N ASP A 60 20.45 2.97 -22.69
CA ASP A 60 19.63 2.12 -23.54
C ASP A 60 18.21 2.71 -23.71
N PRO A 61 17.78 3.05 -24.95
CA PRO A 61 16.44 3.53 -25.23
C PRO A 61 15.32 2.56 -24.85
N GLN A 62 15.57 1.23 -24.97
CA GLN A 62 14.58 0.23 -24.61
C GLN A 62 14.38 0.17 -23.09
N ALA A 63 15.45 0.27 -22.33
CA ALA A 63 15.39 0.36 -20.87
C ALA A 63 14.66 1.64 -20.42
N ARG A 64 14.90 2.78 -21.09
CA ARG A 64 14.15 4.02 -20.81
C ARG A 64 12.66 3.85 -21.05
N GLN A 65 12.26 3.22 -22.16
CA GLN A 65 10.85 2.98 -22.46
C GLN A 65 10.21 2.05 -21.44
N ALA A 66 10.87 0.95 -21.09
CA ALA A 66 10.38 0.02 -20.06
C ALA A 66 10.18 0.72 -18.70
N SER A 67 11.10 1.62 -18.32
CA SER A 67 10.95 2.43 -17.10
C SER A 67 9.78 3.41 -17.19
N ASN A 68 9.57 4.08 -18.35
CA ASN A 68 8.41 4.95 -18.57
C ASN A 68 7.08 4.19 -18.44
N ASP A 69 7.00 3.00 -19.03
CA ASP A 69 5.79 2.15 -18.93
C ASP A 69 5.51 1.75 -17.49
N LEU A 70 6.56 1.45 -16.72
CA LEU A 70 6.43 1.12 -15.30
C LEU A 70 6.02 2.34 -14.46
N ILE A 71 6.62 3.50 -14.66
CA ILE A 71 6.22 4.75 -14.00
C ILE A 71 4.75 5.05 -14.27
N ALA A 72 4.31 4.92 -15.51
CA ALA A 72 2.93 5.15 -15.89
C ALA A 72 1.95 4.24 -15.12
N PHE A 73 2.34 3.00 -14.83
CA PHE A 73 1.55 2.08 -14.01
C PHE A 73 1.63 2.40 -12.52
N LEU A 74 2.83 2.73 -11.99
CA LEU A 74 3.04 2.97 -10.56
C LEU A 74 2.45 4.30 -10.07
N THR A 75 2.41 5.33 -10.91
CA THR A 75 1.95 6.67 -10.52
C THR A 75 0.59 6.69 -9.82
N PRO A 76 -0.50 6.09 -10.37
CA PRO A 76 -1.78 6.05 -9.69
C PRO A 76 -1.75 5.25 -8.38
N ILE A 77 -0.88 4.25 -8.26
CA ILE A 77 -0.71 3.46 -7.04
C ILE A 77 0.00 4.30 -5.97
N VAL A 78 1.14 4.91 -6.32
CA VAL A 78 1.90 5.79 -5.40
C VAL A 78 1.00 6.91 -4.87
N LYS A 79 0.27 7.58 -5.75
CA LYS A 79 -0.63 8.67 -5.32
C LYS A 79 -1.85 8.13 -4.59
N GLY A 80 -2.61 7.24 -5.19
CA GLY A 80 -3.91 6.83 -4.66
C GLY A 80 -3.79 5.96 -3.41
N PHE A 81 -3.02 4.87 -3.48
CA PHE A 81 -2.89 3.92 -2.38
C PHE A 81 -2.14 4.53 -1.18
N LEU A 82 -1.02 5.24 -1.40
CA LEU A 82 -0.25 5.78 -0.27
C LEU A 82 -0.98 6.92 0.45
N THR A 83 -1.78 7.71 -0.23
CA THR A 83 -2.58 8.75 0.43
C THR A 83 -3.76 8.17 1.21
N GLU A 84 -4.34 7.05 0.78
CA GLU A 84 -5.31 6.29 1.58
C GLU A 84 -4.64 5.67 2.81
N ALA A 85 -3.49 5.03 2.63
CA ALA A 85 -2.70 4.49 3.72
C ALA A 85 -2.30 5.57 4.74
N ALA A 86 -1.99 6.80 4.29
CA ALA A 86 -1.70 7.92 5.17
C ALA A 86 -2.88 8.27 6.09
N MET A 87 -4.11 8.21 5.58
CA MET A 87 -5.32 8.41 6.40
C MET A 87 -5.47 7.33 7.46
N GLU A 88 -5.25 6.07 7.10
CA GLU A 88 -5.30 4.96 8.05
C GLU A 88 -4.19 5.07 9.11
N VAL A 89 -2.96 5.28 8.69
CA VAL A 89 -1.78 5.39 9.58
C VAL A 89 -1.94 6.54 10.58
N THR A 90 -2.36 7.71 10.13
CA THR A 90 -2.54 8.87 11.01
C THR A 90 -3.73 8.70 11.96
N SER A 91 -4.81 8.08 11.53
CA SER A 91 -5.94 7.71 12.40
C SER A 91 -5.52 6.70 13.48
N LEU A 92 -4.76 5.66 13.11
CA LEU A 92 -4.20 4.71 14.08
C LEU A 92 -3.22 5.39 15.05
N ALA A 93 -2.45 6.38 14.59
CA ALA A 93 -1.57 7.15 15.46
C ALA A 93 -2.35 7.90 16.53
N VAL A 94 -3.44 8.57 16.18
CA VAL A 94 -4.36 9.21 17.15
C VAL A 94 -4.89 8.17 18.13
N GLN A 95 -5.33 7.02 17.64
CA GLN A 95 -5.88 5.93 18.47
C GLN A 95 -4.85 5.40 19.48
N VAL A 96 -3.60 5.15 19.06
CA VAL A 96 -2.52 4.69 19.95
C VAL A 96 -2.22 5.71 21.05
N HIS A 97 -2.32 7.00 20.76
CA HIS A 97 -2.15 8.06 21.76
C HIS A 97 -3.35 8.21 22.70
N GLY A 98 -4.50 7.63 22.36
CA GLY A 98 -5.75 7.77 23.13
C GLY A 98 -6.21 9.23 23.17
N GLY A 99 -6.84 9.66 24.26
CA GLY A 99 -7.31 11.05 24.40
C GLY A 99 -6.22 12.12 24.18
N HIS A 100 -4.98 11.83 24.50
CA HIS A 100 -3.85 12.73 24.21
C HIS A 100 -3.59 12.89 22.70
N GLY A 101 -3.92 11.88 21.88
CA GLY A 101 -3.80 11.99 20.43
C GLY A 101 -4.78 12.97 19.79
N PHE A 102 -5.87 13.28 20.48
CA PHE A 102 -6.91 14.18 20.00
C PHE A 102 -6.65 15.67 20.29
N ILE A 103 -5.84 15.96 21.30
CA ILE A 103 -5.56 17.34 21.72
C ILE A 103 -4.39 17.96 20.97
N ARG A 104 -4.45 19.28 20.73
CA ARG A 104 -3.44 20.05 19.99
C ARG A 104 -2.03 19.93 20.55
N GLN A 105 -1.91 19.89 21.88
CA GLN A 105 -0.61 19.86 22.57
C GLN A 105 0.24 18.66 22.21
N THR A 106 -0.36 17.55 21.80
CA THR A 106 0.36 16.35 21.36
C THR A 106 0.83 16.45 19.90
N GLY A 107 0.13 17.23 19.06
CA GLY A 107 0.46 17.44 17.65
C GLY A 107 0.07 16.29 16.70
N VAL A 108 -0.35 15.14 17.22
CA VAL A 108 -0.68 13.96 16.40
C VAL A 108 -1.95 14.18 15.57
N GLU A 109 -2.94 14.90 16.13
CA GLU A 109 -4.18 15.22 15.43
C GLU A 109 -3.93 16.09 14.19
N GLN A 110 -2.88 16.92 14.20
CA GLN A 110 -2.49 17.77 13.08
C GLN A 110 -2.07 16.91 11.87
N LEU A 111 -1.32 15.83 12.12
CA LEU A 111 -0.89 14.91 11.05
C LEU A 111 -2.10 14.29 10.33
N MET A 112 -3.16 13.92 11.08
CA MET A 112 -4.37 13.37 10.50
C MET A 112 -5.14 14.42 9.67
N ARG A 113 -5.23 15.67 10.15
CA ARG A 113 -5.86 16.77 9.41
C ARG A 113 -5.09 17.10 8.14
N ASP A 114 -3.77 17.16 8.22
CA ASP A 114 -2.91 17.46 7.06
C ASP A 114 -2.94 16.35 6.03
N ALA A 115 -2.99 15.08 6.46
CA ALA A 115 -3.14 13.95 5.55
C ALA A 115 -4.44 14.00 4.73
N ARG A 116 -5.52 14.61 5.26
CA ARG A 116 -6.86 14.56 4.65
C ARG A 116 -6.94 15.20 3.26
N ILE A 117 -6.14 16.21 2.96
CA ILE A 117 -6.15 16.83 1.64
C ILE A 117 -5.52 15.92 0.56
N THR A 118 -4.60 15.05 0.94
CA THR A 118 -3.81 14.26 -0.01
C THR A 118 -4.64 13.29 -0.88
N PRO A 119 -5.75 12.66 -0.43
CA PRO A 119 -6.63 11.89 -1.29
C PRO A 119 -7.49 12.73 -2.26
N ILE A 120 -7.52 14.06 -2.09
CA ILE A 120 -8.45 14.95 -2.81
C ILE A 120 -7.77 15.67 -3.96
N TYR A 121 -6.61 16.28 -3.73
CA TYR A 121 -5.94 17.13 -4.70
C TYR A 121 -5.15 16.34 -5.75
N GLU A 122 -4.71 17.00 -6.82
CA GLU A 122 -3.93 16.39 -7.93
C GLU A 122 -4.59 15.14 -8.54
N GLY A 123 -5.90 15.21 -8.71
CA GLY A 123 -6.74 14.07 -9.07
C GLY A 123 -7.11 13.25 -7.85
N THR A 124 -8.41 13.15 -7.56
CA THR A 124 -8.90 12.36 -6.43
C THR A 124 -8.46 10.90 -6.55
N ASN A 125 -8.42 10.18 -5.42
CA ASN A 125 -8.06 8.77 -5.44
C ASN A 125 -8.98 7.93 -6.34
N GLY A 126 -10.27 8.31 -6.48
CA GLY A 126 -11.17 7.69 -7.45
C GLY A 126 -10.71 7.90 -8.90
N VAL A 127 -10.21 9.09 -9.25
CA VAL A 127 -9.64 9.37 -10.57
C VAL A 127 -8.36 8.55 -10.80
N GLN A 128 -7.50 8.44 -9.79
CA GLN A 128 -6.29 7.61 -9.87
C GLN A 128 -6.65 6.12 -10.03
N ALA A 129 -7.66 5.65 -9.32
CA ALA A 129 -8.15 4.28 -9.42
C ALA A 129 -8.71 3.96 -10.83
N LEU A 130 -9.50 4.88 -11.38
CA LEU A 130 -9.99 4.77 -12.77
C LEU A 130 -8.86 4.83 -13.79
N ASP A 131 -7.84 5.64 -13.57
CA ASP A 131 -6.64 5.67 -14.43
C ASP A 131 -5.92 4.33 -14.40
N LEU A 132 -5.72 3.75 -13.21
CA LEU A 132 -5.08 2.46 -13.05
C LEU A 132 -5.86 1.36 -13.79
N LEU A 133 -7.11 1.12 -13.42
CA LEU A 133 -7.88 0.00 -13.97
C LEU A 133 -8.27 0.22 -15.43
N GLY A 134 -8.84 1.39 -15.73
CA GLY A 134 -9.36 1.67 -17.08
C GLY A 134 -8.25 1.89 -18.11
N ARG A 135 -7.31 2.80 -17.85
CA ARG A 135 -6.29 3.16 -18.83
C ARG A 135 -5.04 2.30 -18.78
N LYS A 136 -4.49 2.03 -17.56
CA LYS A 136 -3.21 1.33 -17.44
C LYS A 136 -3.35 -0.19 -17.55
N VAL A 137 -4.44 -0.75 -17.09
CA VAL A 137 -4.70 -2.20 -17.19
C VAL A 137 -5.49 -2.51 -18.46
N PHE A 138 -6.73 -2.09 -18.57
CA PHE A 138 -7.57 -2.44 -19.71
C PHE A 138 -7.18 -1.72 -21.01
N GLY A 139 -6.85 -0.43 -20.94
CA GLY A 139 -6.43 0.35 -22.11
C GLY A 139 -5.14 -0.14 -22.76
N THR A 140 -4.28 -0.86 -22.02
CA THR A 140 -3.06 -1.48 -22.55
C THR A 140 -3.26 -2.95 -22.95
N GLY A 141 -4.48 -3.47 -22.87
CA GLY A 141 -4.74 -4.90 -23.08
C GLY A 141 -4.03 -5.81 -22.09
N GLY A 142 -3.81 -5.34 -20.86
CA GLY A 142 -3.14 -6.08 -19.78
C GLY A 142 -1.61 -6.06 -19.82
N LYS A 143 -0.98 -5.39 -20.78
CA LYS A 143 0.51 -5.36 -20.91
C LYS A 143 1.18 -4.81 -19.65
N SER A 144 0.67 -3.71 -19.09
CA SER A 144 1.23 -3.11 -17.89
C SER A 144 1.12 -4.04 -16.68
N GLN A 145 0.00 -4.74 -16.54
CA GLN A 145 -0.18 -5.77 -15.50
C GLN A 145 0.83 -6.91 -15.66
N GLN A 146 0.99 -7.43 -16.88
CA GLN A 146 1.94 -8.51 -17.17
C GLN A 146 3.39 -8.10 -16.86
N MET A 147 3.77 -6.88 -17.15
CA MET A 147 5.09 -6.34 -16.85
C MET A 147 5.38 -6.36 -15.34
N ILE A 148 4.43 -5.91 -14.51
CA ILE A 148 4.56 -5.96 -13.05
C ILE A 148 4.56 -7.41 -12.55
N ALA A 149 3.65 -8.25 -13.05
CA ALA A 149 3.59 -9.64 -12.70
C ALA A 149 4.92 -10.38 -12.98
N ALA A 150 5.54 -10.12 -14.11
CA ALA A 150 6.85 -10.68 -14.45
C ALA A 150 7.93 -10.28 -13.43
N ARG A 151 7.99 -9.00 -13.02
CA ARG A 151 8.94 -8.53 -12.01
C ARG A 151 8.72 -9.19 -10.65
N ILE A 152 7.46 -9.39 -10.25
CA ILE A 152 7.11 -10.11 -9.01
C ILE A 152 7.58 -11.56 -9.09
N VAL A 153 7.30 -12.26 -10.20
CA VAL A 153 7.73 -13.63 -10.43
C VAL A 153 9.25 -13.75 -10.39
N ASP A 154 9.98 -12.82 -10.98
CA ASP A 154 11.46 -12.81 -10.95
C ASP A 154 11.99 -12.60 -9.53
N SER A 155 11.35 -11.74 -8.75
CA SER A 155 11.67 -11.55 -7.34
C SER A 155 11.42 -12.82 -6.51
N ILE A 156 10.28 -13.48 -6.73
CA ILE A 156 9.95 -14.76 -6.10
C ILE A 156 11.00 -15.83 -6.44
N LYS A 157 11.38 -15.95 -7.70
CA LYS A 157 12.42 -16.90 -8.14
C LYS A 157 13.77 -16.61 -7.48
N LYS A 158 14.15 -15.34 -7.42
CA LYS A 158 15.45 -14.91 -6.90
C LYS A 158 15.59 -15.10 -5.39
N PHE A 159 14.55 -14.82 -4.62
CA PHE A 159 14.62 -14.76 -3.17
C PHE A 159 13.80 -15.85 -2.46
N GLY A 160 12.87 -16.52 -3.15
CA GLY A 160 11.96 -17.50 -2.57
C GLY A 160 12.62 -18.77 -2.03
N GLY A 161 13.90 -19.02 -2.35
CA GLY A 161 14.69 -20.12 -1.76
C GLY A 161 15.29 -19.79 -0.39
N MET A 162 15.24 -18.54 0.07
CA MET A 162 15.72 -18.13 1.38
C MET A 162 14.70 -18.54 2.46
N PRO A 163 15.11 -19.28 3.52
CA PRO A 163 14.17 -19.83 4.51
C PRO A 163 13.22 -18.79 5.13
N GLU A 164 13.71 -17.60 5.42
CA GLU A 164 12.94 -16.53 6.04
C GLU A 164 11.94 -15.89 5.06
N ILE A 165 12.21 -15.97 3.75
CA ILE A 165 11.39 -15.34 2.68
C ILE A 165 10.45 -16.37 2.04
N ALA A 166 10.77 -17.64 2.04
CA ALA A 166 10.00 -18.68 1.36
C ALA A 166 8.48 -18.67 1.65
N PRO A 167 8.01 -18.51 2.91
CA PRO A 167 6.59 -18.42 3.20
C PRO A 167 5.93 -17.17 2.59
N LEU A 168 6.63 -16.03 2.63
CA LEU A 168 6.16 -14.78 2.06
C LEU A 168 6.11 -14.82 0.53
N ALA A 169 7.12 -15.43 -0.10
CA ALA A 169 7.18 -15.63 -1.54
C ALA A 169 6.04 -16.54 -2.03
N ALA A 170 5.73 -17.60 -1.29
CA ALA A 170 4.63 -18.50 -1.61
C ALA A 170 3.26 -17.78 -1.50
N ASP A 171 3.05 -16.96 -0.46
CA ASP A 171 1.83 -16.18 -0.30
C ASP A 171 1.71 -15.12 -1.41
N LEU A 172 2.79 -14.43 -1.73
CA LEU A 172 2.83 -13.45 -2.82
C LEU A 172 2.48 -14.09 -4.16
N GLY A 173 2.97 -15.30 -4.45
CA GLY A 173 2.61 -16.06 -5.64
C GLY A 173 1.10 -16.32 -5.75
N LYS A 174 0.46 -16.74 -4.66
CA LYS A 174 -0.99 -16.95 -4.60
C LYS A 174 -1.77 -15.65 -4.83
N ARG A 175 -1.32 -14.54 -4.24
CA ARG A 175 -1.94 -13.21 -4.43
C ARG A 175 -1.81 -12.75 -5.87
N LEU A 176 -0.68 -12.99 -6.51
CA LEU A 176 -0.47 -12.68 -7.93
C LEU A 176 -1.44 -13.44 -8.84
N GLU A 177 -1.67 -14.73 -8.58
CA GLU A 177 -2.68 -15.53 -9.30
C GLU A 177 -4.10 -15.01 -9.06
N GLN A 178 -4.44 -14.65 -7.82
CA GLN A 178 -5.73 -14.06 -7.48
C GLN A 178 -5.95 -12.73 -8.20
N TRP A 179 -4.93 -11.88 -8.23
CA TRP A 179 -4.98 -10.62 -8.98
C TRP A 179 -5.21 -10.83 -10.47
N GLY A 180 -4.52 -11.80 -11.07
CA GLY A 180 -4.72 -12.16 -12.48
C GLY A 180 -6.16 -12.61 -12.78
N ARG A 181 -6.73 -13.47 -11.94
CA ARG A 181 -8.14 -13.93 -12.06
C ARG A 181 -9.12 -12.77 -11.90
N LEU A 182 -8.98 -11.97 -10.86
CA LEU A 182 -9.82 -10.79 -10.61
C LEU A 182 -9.82 -9.85 -11.82
N THR A 183 -8.64 -9.57 -12.38
CA THR A 183 -8.53 -8.68 -13.56
C THR A 183 -9.24 -9.26 -14.77
N ALA A 184 -9.13 -10.56 -14.99
CA ALA A 184 -9.83 -11.22 -16.10
C ALA A 184 -11.36 -11.20 -15.93
N GLU A 185 -11.85 -11.49 -14.73
CA GLU A 185 -13.28 -11.44 -14.38
C GLU A 185 -13.86 -10.05 -14.58
N LEU A 186 -13.19 -9.02 -14.07
CA LEU A 186 -13.58 -7.62 -14.27
C LEU A 186 -13.57 -7.23 -15.75
N GLY A 187 -12.58 -7.68 -16.51
CA GLY A 187 -12.51 -7.44 -17.95
C GLY A 187 -13.66 -8.10 -18.72
N LEU A 188 -14.17 -9.24 -18.28
CA LEU A 188 -15.35 -9.89 -18.83
C LEU A 188 -16.63 -9.14 -18.46
N ALA A 189 -16.79 -8.78 -17.18
CA ALA A 189 -17.95 -8.02 -16.70
C ALA A 189 -18.08 -6.66 -17.43
N ALA A 190 -16.97 -5.95 -17.60
CA ALA A 190 -16.91 -4.66 -18.26
C ALA A 190 -17.35 -4.68 -19.74
N LYS A 191 -17.27 -5.84 -20.42
CA LYS A 191 -17.82 -5.99 -21.79
C LYS A 191 -19.33 -5.92 -21.83
N GLY A 192 -19.98 -6.41 -20.79
CA GLY A 192 -21.44 -6.35 -20.65
C GLY A 192 -21.95 -5.03 -20.05
N ASN A 193 -21.18 -4.47 -19.13
CA ASN A 193 -21.48 -3.22 -18.43
C ASN A 193 -20.19 -2.43 -18.14
N PRO A 194 -19.89 -1.36 -18.90
CA PRO A 194 -18.71 -0.54 -18.68
C PRO A 194 -18.62 0.11 -17.29
N ASP A 195 -19.74 0.30 -16.59
CA ASP A 195 -19.77 0.89 -15.25
C ASP A 195 -19.10 -0.01 -14.20
N GLU A 196 -18.92 -1.30 -14.48
CA GLU A 196 -18.17 -2.23 -13.62
C GLU A 196 -16.73 -1.77 -13.40
N VAL A 197 -16.12 -1.12 -14.38
CA VAL A 197 -14.77 -0.54 -14.24
C VAL A 197 -14.77 0.54 -13.15
N GLY A 198 -15.76 1.42 -13.18
CA GLY A 198 -15.89 2.50 -12.19
C GLY A 198 -16.19 1.96 -10.79
N ALA A 199 -17.10 1.00 -10.71
CA ALA A 199 -17.52 0.39 -9.45
C ALA A 199 -16.37 -0.35 -8.74
N ALA A 200 -15.51 -1.06 -9.50
CA ALA A 200 -14.41 -1.84 -8.95
C ALA A 200 -13.11 -1.05 -8.75
N ALA A 201 -12.95 0.12 -9.37
CA ALA A 201 -11.65 0.78 -9.51
C ALA A 201 -10.95 1.04 -8.17
N VAL A 202 -11.66 1.54 -7.16
CA VAL A 202 -11.05 1.89 -5.85
C VAL A 202 -10.58 0.65 -5.11
N ASP A 203 -11.39 -0.41 -5.09
CA ASP A 203 -11.00 -1.66 -4.43
C ASP A 203 -9.87 -2.36 -5.22
N TYR A 204 -9.88 -2.26 -6.55
CA TYR A 204 -8.78 -2.75 -7.38
C TYR A 204 -7.47 -2.02 -7.08
N LEU A 205 -7.49 -0.69 -6.94
CA LEU A 205 -6.31 0.09 -6.54
C LEU A 205 -5.75 -0.39 -5.20
N ARG A 206 -6.62 -0.68 -4.23
CA ARG A 206 -6.23 -1.22 -2.92
C ARG A 206 -5.57 -2.60 -3.05
N VAL A 207 -6.18 -3.50 -3.81
CA VAL A 207 -5.62 -4.84 -4.06
C VAL A 207 -4.23 -4.77 -4.66
N VAL A 208 -4.02 -3.87 -5.63
CA VAL A 208 -2.72 -3.73 -6.31
C VAL A 208 -1.68 -3.03 -5.41
N GLY A 209 -2.13 -2.14 -4.53
CA GLY A 209 -1.25 -1.44 -3.59
C GLY A 209 -0.73 -2.32 -2.46
N HIS A 210 -1.54 -3.31 -2.03
CA HIS A 210 -1.15 -4.30 -1.00
C HIS A 210 -0.28 -5.41 -1.55
#